data_ac2e8de76f38143dc66a49733fcab133
#
_entry.id   ac2e8de76f38143dc66a49733fcab133
#
_cell.length_a   1.000
_cell.length_b   1.000
_cell.length_c   1.000
_cell.angle_alpha   90.00
_cell.angle_beta   90.00
_cell.angle_gamma   90.00
#
_symmetry.space_group_name_H-M   'P 1'
#
loop_
_entity.id
_entity.type
_entity.pdbx_description
1 polymer ?
#
loop_
_entity_poly.entity_id
_entity_poly.type
_entity_poly.pdbx_seq_one_letter_code
_entity_poly.pdbx_strand_id
1 'polypeptide(L)'
;LREKVAAGRMRVNLRMFFRRGHCLIAGLIIAVLLPKVAGDDWPVFQHDNYRSALTSENLRAELLEPAWVWQSPQPPQPAWSGPAKWDAYAGLRGLRSMRNYDPVFHVVSASGRVFFGSTVDDSVRCLDALTGETLWVHHTDGPVRIAPTFHNNRIYFGSDDGGVRCVDADRGQLIWSFRPKPLDRLILNNGRLIPFWPIRTGVLVRGGTAYFAASLLPWKESYLCAVDADTGKATGGEHFIKRIDNVSFEGALLASDEHLVAPQGRVSPLIYRRTSGKLLGGLKGGGGCFVMLTPDAGILHGPGNKAGWITDSRQSDRSTYATYKDGNAMVIDGDTAYMLTDTALSAMSRSTKQAKWAIDCEFPHSLAKAGGTLFTGGVDELAAFDSATGKLIWQTPLAGRVHGLAIANGALYASTDQGGVYC
;
A
#
# COMPACT_ATOMS: atom_id res chain seq x y z
N LEU A 1 -59.64 21.70 11.46
CA LEU A 1 -60.48 20.72 12.14
C LEU A 1 -59.58 19.90 13.07
N ARG A 2 -59.85 20.06 14.35
CA ARG A 2 -59.24 19.32 15.43
C ARG A 2 -59.94 17.97 15.54
N GLU A 3 -59.18 16.92 15.85
CA GLU A 3 -59.72 15.90 16.77
C GLU A 3 -58.57 15.23 17.56
N LYS A 4 -58.77 15.28 18.85
CA LYS A 4 -57.98 14.60 19.90
C LYS A 4 -58.54 13.19 20.04
N VAL A 5 -57.71 12.17 20.22
CA VAL A 5 -58.10 10.95 20.93
C VAL A 5 -57.05 10.56 21.96
N ALA A 6 -57.56 10.14 23.10
CA ALA A 6 -56.96 10.09 24.39
C ALA A 6 -56.08 8.87 24.69
N ALA A 7 -55.29 9.04 25.77
CA ALA A 7 -54.46 8.06 26.42
C ALA A 7 -55.30 6.98 27.13
N GLY A 8 -54.92 5.72 27.01
CA GLY A 8 -55.37 4.60 27.81
C GLY A 8 -54.22 3.95 28.57
N ARG A 9 -54.08 4.29 29.84
CA ARG A 9 -53.21 3.56 30.76
C ARG A 9 -53.95 2.30 31.25
N MET A 10 -53.34 1.14 31.07
CA MET A 10 -53.76 -0.08 31.74
C MET A 10 -52.70 -0.49 32.77
N ARG A 11 -53.04 -0.30 34.04
CA ARG A 11 -52.29 -0.85 35.17
C ARG A 11 -52.82 -2.27 35.44
N VAL A 12 -51.92 -3.24 35.44
CA VAL A 12 -52.22 -4.55 36.02
C VAL A 12 -51.35 -4.72 37.25
N ASN A 13 -52.03 -4.74 38.41
CA ASN A 13 -51.47 -5.18 39.67
C ASN A 13 -51.47 -6.70 39.71
N LEU A 14 -50.33 -7.29 40.03
CA LEU A 14 -50.30 -8.66 40.54
C LEU A 14 -49.45 -8.72 41.81
N ARG A 15 -50.15 -9.03 42.94
CA ARG A 15 -49.54 -9.28 44.24
C ARG A 15 -49.07 -10.74 44.32
N MET A 16 -47.87 -10.89 44.82
CA MET A 16 -47.26 -11.89 45.71
C MET A 16 -47.86 -13.31 45.85
N PHE A 17 -46.93 -14.27 45.71
CA PHE A 17 -46.74 -15.32 46.75
C PHE A 17 -45.24 -15.74 46.80
N PHE A 18 -44.62 -15.50 47.95
CA PHE A 18 -43.31 -16.01 48.34
C PHE A 18 -43.39 -17.52 48.61
N ARG A 19 -42.49 -18.30 48.01
CA ARG A 19 -41.97 -19.53 48.64
C ARG A 19 -40.47 -19.63 48.39
N ARG A 20 -39.70 -19.71 49.48
CA ARG A 20 -38.28 -19.88 49.60
C ARG A 20 -37.85 -21.22 48.99
N GLY A 21 -36.87 -21.21 48.12
CA GLY A 21 -36.07 -22.36 47.73
C GLY A 21 -34.76 -21.84 47.19
N HIS A 22 -33.72 -21.86 48.03
CA HIS A 22 -32.36 -21.48 47.62
C HIS A 22 -31.79 -22.59 46.75
N CYS A 23 -31.55 -22.32 45.47
CA CYS A 23 -30.61 -23.10 44.66
C CYS A 23 -29.66 -22.08 43.98
N LEU A 24 -28.51 -21.87 44.62
CA LEU A 24 -27.41 -21.11 44.03
C LEU A 24 -26.77 -22.00 42.92
N ILE A 25 -27.17 -21.82 41.68
CA ILE A 25 -26.40 -22.28 40.55
C ILE A 25 -25.42 -21.17 40.23
N ALA A 26 -24.21 -21.29 40.75
CA ALA A 26 -23.06 -20.49 40.31
C ALA A 26 -22.72 -20.94 38.88
N GLY A 27 -23.26 -20.22 37.90
CA GLY A 27 -22.84 -20.36 36.50
C GLY A 27 -21.40 -19.88 36.36
N LEU A 28 -20.46 -20.81 36.32
CA LEU A 28 -19.06 -20.53 35.97
C LEU A 28 -19.03 -20.18 34.49
N ILE A 29 -19.04 -18.87 34.15
CA ILE A 29 -18.72 -18.41 32.79
C ILE A 29 -17.23 -18.60 32.65
N ILE A 30 -16.82 -19.73 32.09
CA ILE A 30 -15.46 -19.95 31.56
C ILE A 30 -15.37 -19.06 30.33
N ALA A 31 -14.86 -17.83 30.49
CA ALA A 31 -14.35 -17.06 29.36
C ALA A 31 -13.16 -17.85 28.80
N VAL A 32 -13.40 -18.60 27.73
CA VAL A 32 -12.34 -19.20 26.94
C VAL A 32 -11.59 -18.01 26.31
N LEU A 33 -10.53 -17.58 26.97
CA LEU A 33 -9.52 -16.74 26.36
C LEU A 33 -8.84 -17.59 25.27
N LEU A 34 -9.42 -17.59 24.06
CA LEU A 34 -8.71 -18.05 22.90
C LEU A 34 -7.42 -17.21 22.83
N PRO A 35 -6.24 -17.82 22.73
CA PRO A 35 -5.02 -17.07 22.52
C PRO A 35 -5.26 -16.23 21.27
N LYS A 36 -5.19 -14.91 21.40
CA LYS A 36 -5.17 -13.99 20.28
C LYS A 36 -3.87 -14.35 19.53
N VAL A 37 -4.00 -15.08 18.42
CA VAL A 37 -2.87 -15.23 17.50
C VAL A 37 -2.50 -13.80 17.17
N ALA A 38 -1.31 -13.38 17.59
CA ALA A 38 -0.81 -12.06 17.23
C ALA A 38 -0.69 -12.09 15.71
N GLY A 39 -1.64 -11.47 15.03
CA GLY A 39 -1.58 -11.29 13.60
C GLY A 39 -0.42 -10.36 13.26
N ASP A 40 0.06 -10.45 12.04
CA ASP A 40 1.11 -9.58 11.54
C ASP A 40 0.49 -8.26 11.06
N ASP A 41 1.10 -7.12 11.39
CA ASP A 41 0.68 -5.83 10.86
C ASP A 41 1.10 -5.72 9.38
N TRP A 42 0.41 -4.89 8.61
CA TRP A 42 0.80 -4.45 7.26
C TRP A 42 1.16 -2.97 7.30
N PRO A 43 2.30 -2.60 7.89
CA PRO A 43 2.55 -1.25 8.38
C PRO A 43 2.97 -0.25 7.31
N VAL A 44 3.30 -0.73 6.11
CA VAL A 44 3.77 0.09 5.00
C VAL A 44 3.22 -0.41 3.67
N PHE A 45 3.33 0.40 2.62
CA PHE A 45 2.96 0.01 1.26
C PHE A 45 3.60 -1.33 0.88
N GLN A 46 2.79 -2.30 0.41
CA GLN A 46 3.24 -3.65 0.06
C GLN A 46 3.95 -4.38 1.22
N HIS A 47 3.44 -4.24 2.44
CA HIS A 47 3.79 -4.95 3.66
C HIS A 47 5.08 -4.46 4.35
N ASP A 48 6.20 -4.35 3.67
CA ASP A 48 7.51 -4.08 4.29
C ASP A 48 8.37 -3.10 3.46
N ASN A 49 9.56 -2.78 3.95
CA ASN A 49 10.50 -1.90 3.24
C ASN A 49 11.12 -2.54 1.98
N TYR A 50 10.87 -3.83 1.74
CA TYR A 50 11.24 -4.54 0.51
C TYR A 50 10.12 -4.53 -0.51
N ARG A 51 8.90 -4.12 -0.10
CA ARG A 51 7.69 -4.16 -0.93
C ARG A 51 7.36 -5.58 -1.38
N SER A 52 7.51 -6.53 -0.46
CA SER A 52 7.40 -7.95 -0.75
C SER A 52 5.97 -8.41 -1.06
N ALA A 53 4.95 -7.69 -0.59
CA ALA A 53 3.54 -8.09 -0.61
C ALA A 53 3.32 -9.50 -0.03
N LEU A 54 4.14 -9.87 0.94
CA LEU A 54 4.18 -11.19 1.56
C LEU A 54 4.12 -11.06 3.08
N THR A 55 3.17 -11.75 3.71
CA THR A 55 3.12 -11.94 5.17
C THR A 55 3.17 -13.43 5.53
N SER A 56 3.70 -13.72 6.71
CA SER A 56 3.66 -15.07 7.29
C SER A 56 2.30 -15.45 7.86
N GLU A 57 1.36 -14.51 7.93
CA GLU A 57 0.03 -14.71 8.47
C GLU A 57 -0.71 -15.80 7.69
N ASN A 58 -1.31 -16.74 8.40
CA ASN A 58 -2.09 -17.81 7.76
C ASN A 58 -3.58 -17.41 7.68
N LEU A 59 -3.92 -16.65 6.65
CA LEU A 59 -5.29 -16.22 6.40
C LEU A 59 -6.02 -17.27 5.56
N ARG A 60 -7.03 -17.92 6.16
CA ARG A 60 -7.87 -18.91 5.48
C ARG A 60 -8.96 -18.23 4.69
N ALA A 61 -8.77 -18.15 3.37
CA ALA A 61 -9.66 -17.40 2.48
C ALA A 61 -11.10 -17.92 2.50
N GLU A 62 -11.31 -19.23 2.65
CA GLU A 62 -12.62 -19.87 2.71
C GLU A 62 -13.48 -19.46 3.92
N LEU A 63 -12.89 -18.80 4.91
CA LEU A 63 -13.57 -18.31 6.12
C LEU A 63 -13.79 -16.79 6.09
N LEU A 64 -13.37 -16.12 5.02
CA LEU A 64 -13.54 -14.68 4.91
C LEU A 64 -14.99 -14.32 4.63
N GLU A 65 -15.50 -13.37 5.40
CA GLU A 65 -16.81 -12.75 5.23
C GLU A 65 -16.65 -11.23 5.16
N PRO A 66 -17.51 -10.52 4.39
CA PRO A 66 -17.49 -9.05 4.36
C PRO A 66 -17.78 -8.49 5.75
N ALA A 67 -16.90 -7.63 6.26
CA ALA A 67 -17.06 -6.98 7.56
C ALA A 67 -17.60 -5.55 7.41
N TRP A 68 -16.96 -4.74 6.57
CA TRP A 68 -17.36 -3.36 6.33
C TRP A 68 -16.83 -2.83 5.00
N VAL A 69 -17.42 -1.74 4.54
CA VAL A 69 -16.98 -0.98 3.36
C VAL A 69 -16.94 0.50 3.73
N TRP A 70 -15.79 1.13 3.51
CA TRP A 70 -15.68 2.58 3.49
C TRP A 70 -15.70 3.05 2.03
N GLN A 71 -16.56 4.02 1.70
CA GLN A 71 -16.71 4.51 0.32
C GLN A 71 -16.40 6.00 0.23
N SER A 72 -15.48 6.35 -0.64
CA SER A 72 -15.22 7.74 -1.02
C SER A 72 -16.38 8.30 -1.85
N PRO A 73 -16.74 9.59 -1.69
CA PRO A 73 -17.76 10.23 -2.53
C PRO A 73 -17.34 10.39 -3.99
N GLN A 74 -16.06 10.29 -4.29
CA GLN A 74 -15.48 10.35 -5.64
C GLN A 74 -14.38 9.29 -5.79
N PRO A 75 -14.15 8.79 -7.02
CA PRO A 75 -13.04 7.88 -7.27
C PRO A 75 -11.69 8.56 -7.05
N PRO A 76 -10.62 7.79 -6.74
CA PRO A 76 -9.25 8.29 -6.65
C PRO A 76 -8.85 9.09 -7.89
N GLN A 77 -8.07 10.14 -7.69
CA GLN A 77 -7.56 11.00 -8.75
C GLN A 77 -6.07 10.76 -8.97
N PRO A 78 -5.68 9.85 -9.89
CA PRO A 78 -4.28 9.54 -10.14
C PRO A 78 -3.45 10.75 -10.57
N ALA A 79 -2.15 10.75 -10.24
CA ALA A 79 -1.21 11.80 -10.64
C ALA A 79 -1.13 11.96 -12.16
N TRP A 80 -1.34 10.86 -12.87
CA TRP A 80 -1.30 10.79 -14.33
C TRP A 80 -2.56 10.10 -14.83
N SER A 81 -3.46 10.88 -15.41
CA SER A 81 -4.72 10.36 -15.97
C SER A 81 -4.52 9.75 -17.36
N GLY A 82 -5.17 8.63 -17.58
CA GLY A 82 -5.27 7.97 -18.87
C GLY A 82 -4.05 7.12 -19.26
N PRO A 83 -4.11 6.45 -20.42
CA PRO A 83 -2.94 5.86 -21.00
C PRO A 83 -1.93 6.99 -21.19
N ALA A 84 -0.69 6.77 -20.74
CA ALA A 84 0.33 7.81 -20.69
C ALA A 84 0.48 8.49 -22.06
N LYS A 85 -0.19 9.61 -22.28
CA LYS A 85 0.01 10.45 -23.48
C LYS A 85 1.48 10.80 -23.69
N TRP A 86 2.26 10.80 -22.63
CA TRP A 86 3.70 11.03 -22.61
C TRP A 86 4.52 9.76 -22.87
N ASP A 87 3.90 8.60 -22.83
CA ASP A 87 4.49 7.35 -23.20
C ASP A 87 3.76 6.76 -24.42
N ALA A 88 3.79 7.53 -25.51
CA ALA A 88 3.16 7.16 -26.78
C ALA A 88 3.58 5.76 -27.24
N TYR A 89 4.79 5.33 -26.90
CA TYR A 89 5.29 4.01 -27.24
C TYR A 89 4.58 2.91 -26.42
N ALA A 90 4.38 3.10 -25.13
CA ALA A 90 3.63 2.17 -24.30
C ALA A 90 2.17 2.09 -24.75
N GLY A 91 1.54 3.24 -25.05
CA GLY A 91 0.18 3.31 -25.57
C GLY A 91 0.00 2.59 -26.91
N LEU A 92 0.96 2.72 -27.85
CA LEU A 92 0.93 2.01 -29.14
C LEU A 92 1.03 0.49 -28.99
N ARG A 93 1.63 0.00 -27.89
CA ARG A 93 1.75 -1.43 -27.60
C ARG A 93 0.71 -1.97 -26.63
N GLY A 94 -0.25 -1.16 -26.23
CA GLY A 94 -1.24 -1.54 -25.21
C GLY A 94 -0.65 -1.79 -23.83
N LEU A 95 0.58 -1.34 -23.57
CA LEU A 95 1.23 -1.49 -22.27
C LEU A 95 0.59 -0.56 -21.23
N ARG A 96 0.55 -0.98 -19.97
CA ARG A 96 0.08 -0.16 -18.86
C ARG A 96 1.00 1.04 -18.64
N SER A 97 0.41 2.11 -18.13
CA SER A 97 1.20 3.27 -17.71
C SER A 97 2.19 2.87 -16.61
N MET A 98 3.48 3.09 -16.85
CA MET A 98 4.54 2.86 -15.88
C MET A 98 4.53 3.86 -14.72
N ARG A 99 3.68 4.87 -14.79
CA ARG A 99 3.53 5.93 -13.79
C ARG A 99 2.21 5.80 -13.02
N ASN A 100 1.49 4.71 -13.18
CA ASN A 100 0.23 4.46 -12.50
C ASN A 100 0.48 3.76 -11.14
N TYR A 101 0.92 4.53 -10.15
CA TYR A 101 1.23 4.05 -8.80
C TYR A 101 0.16 4.40 -7.76
N ASP A 102 -0.83 5.21 -8.13
CA ASP A 102 -1.88 5.71 -7.24
C ASP A 102 -3.31 5.56 -7.81
N PRO A 103 -3.67 4.40 -8.39
CA PRO A 103 -5.00 4.18 -8.95
C PRO A 103 -6.08 4.01 -7.88
N VAL A 104 -5.69 3.75 -6.64
CA VAL A 104 -6.56 3.48 -5.48
C VAL A 104 -6.00 4.14 -4.22
N PHE A 105 -6.80 4.15 -3.16
CA PHE A 105 -6.31 4.48 -1.81
C PHE A 105 -5.62 3.27 -1.22
N HIS A 106 -4.31 3.15 -1.43
CA HIS A 106 -3.54 2.05 -0.87
C HIS A 106 -3.56 2.10 0.66
N VAL A 107 -4.00 1.01 1.27
CA VAL A 107 -4.16 0.92 2.73
C VAL A 107 -2.94 0.27 3.38
N VAL A 108 -2.69 0.67 4.61
CA VAL A 108 -1.85 -0.03 5.58
C VAL A 108 -2.68 -0.30 6.82
N SER A 109 -2.39 -1.40 7.52
CA SER A 109 -3.10 -1.77 8.73
C SER A 109 -2.11 -2.13 9.82
N ALA A 110 -2.24 -1.47 10.97
CA ALA A 110 -1.40 -1.70 12.14
C ALA A 110 -2.10 -1.30 13.42
N SER A 111 -1.81 -2.01 14.49
CA SER A 111 -2.33 -1.70 15.83
C SER A 111 -3.85 -1.53 15.90
N GLY A 112 -4.61 -2.36 15.15
CA GLY A 112 -6.07 -2.33 15.13
C GLY A 112 -6.67 -1.14 14.36
N ARG A 113 -5.90 -0.50 13.48
CA ARG A 113 -6.31 0.64 12.65
C ARG A 113 -5.94 0.44 11.20
N VAL A 114 -6.68 1.09 10.31
CA VAL A 114 -6.42 1.14 8.89
C VAL A 114 -6.14 2.58 8.49
N PHE A 115 -5.03 2.80 7.77
CA PHE A 115 -4.60 4.12 7.35
C PHE A 115 -4.46 4.17 5.84
N PHE A 116 -4.84 5.28 5.22
CA PHE A 116 -4.61 5.53 3.79
C PHE A 116 -4.55 7.02 3.47
N GLY A 117 -3.85 7.34 2.40
CA GLY A 117 -3.84 8.67 1.80
C GLY A 117 -4.97 8.82 0.80
N SER A 118 -5.58 10.01 0.76
CA SER A 118 -6.64 10.35 -0.18
C SER A 118 -6.17 11.39 -1.19
N THR A 119 -6.51 11.16 -2.44
CA THR A 119 -6.26 12.07 -3.57
C THR A 119 -7.50 12.90 -3.92
N VAL A 120 -8.62 12.67 -3.23
CA VAL A 120 -9.91 13.35 -3.45
C VAL A 120 -10.04 14.59 -2.58
N ASP A 121 -9.75 14.46 -1.30
CA ASP A 121 -9.91 15.51 -0.28
C ASP A 121 -8.59 15.88 0.40
N ASP A 122 -7.46 15.50 -0.21
CA ASP A 122 -6.11 15.89 0.21
C ASP A 122 -5.88 15.57 1.70
N SER A 123 -6.03 14.32 2.09
CA SER A 123 -5.99 13.91 3.49
C SER A 123 -5.28 12.57 3.72
N VAL A 124 -4.94 12.31 4.99
CA VAL A 124 -4.70 10.97 5.51
C VAL A 124 -5.83 10.64 6.47
N ARG A 125 -6.38 9.43 6.34
CA ARG A 125 -7.47 8.93 7.16
C ARG A 125 -7.01 7.75 7.99
N CYS A 126 -7.62 7.65 9.17
CA CYS A 126 -7.54 6.50 10.04
C CYS A 126 -8.94 5.95 10.28
N LEU A 127 -9.11 4.67 10.04
CA LEU A 127 -10.33 3.94 10.37
C LEU A 127 -10.05 2.95 11.50
N ASP A 128 -11.08 2.63 12.25
CA ASP A 128 -11.08 1.46 13.12
C ASP A 128 -11.07 0.18 12.26
N ALA A 129 -10.17 -0.74 12.55
CA ALA A 129 -9.98 -1.95 11.74
C ALA A 129 -11.15 -2.93 11.82
N LEU A 130 -11.94 -2.92 12.91
CA LEU A 130 -13.07 -3.82 13.12
C LEU A 130 -14.37 -3.27 12.51
N THR A 131 -14.58 -1.95 12.58
CA THR A 131 -15.85 -1.33 12.22
C THR A 131 -15.83 -0.54 10.92
N GLY A 132 -14.64 -0.14 10.45
CA GLY A 132 -14.49 0.76 9.30
C GLY A 132 -14.87 2.22 9.61
N GLU A 133 -15.21 2.55 10.85
CA GLU A 133 -15.53 3.92 11.24
C GLU A 133 -14.31 4.82 11.19
N THR A 134 -14.48 6.06 10.72
CA THR A 134 -13.40 7.03 10.69
C THR A 134 -13.08 7.54 12.09
N LEU A 135 -11.87 7.27 12.58
CA LEU A 135 -11.38 7.72 13.88
C LEU A 135 -10.85 9.16 13.81
N TRP A 136 -10.09 9.47 12.76
CA TRP A 136 -9.58 10.82 12.51
C TRP A 136 -9.24 11.05 11.03
N VAL A 137 -9.15 12.32 10.67
CA VAL A 137 -8.70 12.80 9.35
C VAL A 137 -7.69 13.92 9.55
N HIS A 138 -6.55 13.83 8.86
CA HIS A 138 -5.54 14.88 8.80
C HIS A 138 -5.48 15.45 7.39
N HIS A 139 -5.82 16.72 7.22
CA HIS A 139 -5.81 17.39 5.92
C HIS A 139 -4.44 17.96 5.56
N THR A 140 -4.15 18.00 4.27
CA THR A 140 -2.96 18.56 3.63
C THR A 140 -3.38 19.56 2.55
N ASP A 141 -2.42 20.31 1.98
CA ASP A 141 -2.70 21.26 0.90
C ASP A 141 -2.57 20.61 -0.50
N GLY A 142 -2.50 19.29 -0.57
CA GLY A 142 -2.41 18.53 -1.81
C GLY A 142 -2.56 17.02 -1.60
N PRO A 143 -2.76 16.24 -2.68
CA PRO A 143 -3.00 14.81 -2.63
C PRO A 143 -1.92 14.02 -1.86
N VAL A 144 -2.36 13.04 -1.07
CA VAL A 144 -1.50 12.01 -0.49
C VAL A 144 -1.66 10.74 -1.31
N ARG A 145 -0.65 10.39 -2.12
CA ARG A 145 -0.78 9.39 -3.19
C ARG A 145 -0.29 8.00 -2.85
N ILE A 146 0.77 7.90 -2.07
CA ILE A 146 1.33 6.62 -1.60
C ILE A 146 0.78 6.34 -0.21
N ALA A 147 0.53 5.06 0.09
CA ALA A 147 0.13 4.65 1.43
C ALA A 147 1.05 5.25 2.50
N PRO A 148 0.51 5.75 3.61
CA PRO A 148 1.32 6.20 4.72
C PRO A 148 2.13 5.05 5.32
N THR A 149 3.19 5.37 6.05
CA THR A 149 4.00 4.41 6.79
C THR A 149 3.65 4.50 8.26
N PHE A 150 3.26 3.39 8.87
CA PHE A 150 3.15 3.24 10.31
C PHE A 150 4.49 2.79 10.89
N HIS A 151 4.98 3.51 11.90
CA HIS A 151 6.19 3.14 12.65
C HIS A 151 6.16 3.76 14.05
N ASN A 152 6.34 2.94 15.09
CA ASN A 152 6.40 3.39 16.49
C ASN A 152 5.21 4.29 16.88
N ASN A 153 3.98 3.83 16.62
CA ASN A 153 2.74 4.57 16.89
C ASN A 153 2.67 5.96 16.23
N ARG A 154 3.33 6.11 15.08
CA ARG A 154 3.32 7.33 14.25
C ARG A 154 3.01 6.99 12.81
N ILE A 155 2.44 7.95 12.12
CA ILE A 155 2.11 7.88 10.70
C ILE A 155 2.94 8.90 9.94
N TYR A 156 3.68 8.43 8.94
CA TYR A 156 4.54 9.23 8.07
C TYR A 156 4.00 9.24 6.66
N PHE A 157 3.89 10.39 6.05
CA PHE A 157 3.40 10.53 4.68
C PHE A 157 3.93 11.76 3.98
N GLY A 158 3.95 11.69 2.66
CA GLY A 158 4.28 12.81 1.78
C GLY A 158 3.05 13.24 0.99
N SER A 159 3.00 14.50 0.62
CA SER A 159 1.90 15.11 -0.14
C SER A 159 2.40 15.83 -1.40
N ASP A 160 1.53 15.98 -2.39
CA ASP A 160 1.80 16.81 -3.58
C ASP A 160 2.00 18.30 -3.23
N ASP A 161 1.67 18.73 -1.99
CA ASP A 161 2.01 20.06 -1.50
C ASP A 161 3.51 20.28 -1.24
N GLY A 162 4.33 19.24 -1.47
CA GLY A 162 5.78 19.25 -1.25
C GLY A 162 6.21 19.05 0.20
N GLY A 163 5.28 18.74 1.10
CA GLY A 163 5.52 18.49 2.51
C GLY A 163 5.55 17.02 2.86
N VAL A 164 6.42 16.67 3.80
CA VAL A 164 6.38 15.42 4.55
C VAL A 164 5.88 15.71 5.96
N ARG A 165 5.05 14.85 6.49
CA ARG A 165 4.49 14.98 7.83
C ARG A 165 4.64 13.69 8.62
N CYS A 166 4.81 13.84 9.92
CA CYS A 166 4.67 12.80 10.92
C CYS A 166 3.53 13.21 11.85
N VAL A 167 2.56 12.34 12.02
CA VAL A 167 1.43 12.53 12.93
C VAL A 167 1.35 11.39 13.94
N ASP A 168 0.74 11.65 15.08
CA ASP A 168 0.40 10.63 16.06
C ASP A 168 -0.64 9.66 15.49
N ALA A 169 -0.40 8.36 15.61
CA ALA A 169 -1.28 7.34 15.02
C ALA A 169 -2.65 7.25 15.72
N ASP A 170 -2.75 7.63 16.99
CA ASP A 170 -3.99 7.53 17.76
C ASP A 170 -4.96 8.69 17.45
N ARG A 171 -4.42 9.89 17.19
CA ARG A 171 -5.20 11.12 17.11
C ARG A 171 -5.03 11.90 15.81
N GLY A 172 -4.07 11.53 14.96
CA GLY A 172 -3.76 12.27 13.73
C GLY A 172 -3.16 13.66 13.97
N GLN A 173 -2.67 13.95 15.19
CA GLN A 173 -2.09 15.24 15.54
C GLN A 173 -0.68 15.35 14.97
N LEU A 174 -0.35 16.52 14.39
CA LEU A 174 0.95 16.79 13.80
C LEU A 174 2.04 16.75 14.90
N ILE A 175 3.07 15.94 14.68
CA ILE A 175 4.27 15.89 15.52
C ILE A 175 5.35 16.78 14.90
N TRP A 176 5.65 16.57 13.61
CA TRP A 176 6.56 17.42 12.86
C TRP A 176 6.18 17.45 11.36
N SER A 177 6.64 18.49 10.70
CA SER A 177 6.58 18.60 9.24
C SER A 177 7.92 19.05 8.69
N PHE A 178 8.22 18.61 7.46
CA PHE A 178 9.44 18.96 6.75
C PHE A 178 9.14 19.25 5.29
N ARG A 179 9.85 20.20 4.72
CA ARG A 179 9.78 20.53 3.28
C ARG A 179 11.20 20.84 2.78
N PRO A 180 11.70 20.13 1.74
CA PRO A 180 13.06 20.33 1.26
C PRO A 180 13.27 21.67 0.56
N LYS A 181 12.19 22.28 0.05
CA LYS A 181 12.19 23.58 -0.62
C LYS A 181 11.00 24.44 -0.21
N PRO A 182 11.13 25.77 -0.15
CA PRO A 182 10.02 26.70 0.01
C PRO A 182 8.97 26.56 -1.10
N LEU A 183 7.74 26.98 -0.82
CA LEU A 183 6.65 27.09 -1.81
C LEU A 183 6.80 28.41 -2.58
N ASP A 184 7.79 28.53 -3.44
CA ASP A 184 8.05 29.74 -4.24
C ASP A 184 7.58 29.62 -5.69
N ARG A 185 7.31 28.39 -6.15
CA ARG A 185 6.90 28.11 -7.53
C ARG A 185 5.87 26.99 -7.61
N LEU A 186 4.81 27.28 -8.36
CA LEU A 186 3.74 26.32 -8.64
C LEU A 186 3.69 25.99 -10.13
N ILE A 187 3.20 24.81 -10.44
CA ILE A 187 2.94 24.33 -11.80
C ILE A 187 1.54 23.72 -11.87
N LEU A 188 0.87 23.90 -13.00
CA LEU A 188 -0.38 23.22 -13.26
C LEU A 188 -0.14 21.74 -13.59
N ASN A 189 -0.72 20.84 -12.80
CA ASN A 189 -0.67 19.41 -13.02
C ASN A 189 -2.05 18.80 -12.77
N ASN A 190 -2.65 18.18 -13.79
CA ASN A 190 -4.00 17.59 -13.72
C ASN A 190 -5.07 18.50 -13.12
N GLY A 191 -5.11 19.78 -13.56
CA GLY A 191 -6.10 20.74 -13.09
C GLY A 191 -5.83 21.35 -11.72
N ARG A 192 -4.73 21.00 -11.06
CA ARG A 192 -4.32 21.52 -9.74
C ARG A 192 -3.00 22.29 -9.84
N LEU A 193 -2.86 23.34 -9.06
CA LEU A 193 -1.58 24.01 -8.85
C LEU A 193 -0.83 23.29 -7.74
N ILE A 194 0.32 22.73 -8.09
CA ILE A 194 1.20 22.02 -7.14
C ILE A 194 2.61 22.62 -7.18
N PRO A 195 3.42 22.51 -6.13
CA PRO A 195 4.82 22.90 -6.18
C PRO A 195 5.62 22.04 -7.18
N PHE A 196 6.78 22.56 -7.60
CA PHE A 196 7.70 21.80 -8.48
C PHE A 196 8.29 20.54 -7.84
N TRP A 197 8.17 20.39 -6.53
CA TRP A 197 8.76 19.31 -5.74
C TRP A 197 7.71 18.60 -4.87
N PRO A 198 6.69 17.98 -5.48
CA PRO A 198 5.75 17.14 -4.74
C PRO A 198 6.47 15.90 -4.20
N ILE A 199 5.93 15.31 -3.11
CA ILE A 199 6.46 14.09 -2.52
C ILE A 199 5.66 12.89 -3.06
N ARG A 200 6.13 12.29 -4.15
CA ARG A 200 5.47 11.17 -4.85
C ARG A 200 6.16 9.82 -4.64
N THR A 201 6.97 9.72 -3.58
CA THR A 201 7.66 8.49 -3.19
C THR A 201 7.10 7.87 -1.91
N GLY A 202 6.11 8.52 -1.29
CA GLY A 202 5.76 8.21 0.09
C GLY A 202 6.93 8.51 1.04
N VAL A 203 6.83 8.00 2.24
CA VAL A 203 7.89 8.07 3.25
C VAL A 203 8.22 6.66 3.70
N LEU A 204 9.49 6.28 3.65
CA LEU A 204 10.00 5.01 4.15
C LEU A 204 10.75 5.26 5.45
N VAL A 205 10.47 4.49 6.50
CA VAL A 205 11.19 4.58 7.78
C VAL A 205 12.03 3.33 8.01
N ARG A 206 13.32 3.51 8.28
CA ARG A 206 14.24 2.43 8.64
C ARG A 206 15.36 2.94 9.54
N GLY A 207 15.63 2.22 10.63
CA GLY A 207 16.72 2.56 11.54
C GLY A 207 16.63 3.97 12.13
N GLY A 208 15.42 4.43 12.49
CA GLY A 208 15.21 5.77 13.05
C GLY A 208 15.31 6.92 12.03
N THR A 209 15.43 6.61 10.74
CA THR A 209 15.52 7.62 9.65
C THR A 209 14.33 7.50 8.72
N ALA A 210 13.72 8.64 8.39
CA ALA A 210 12.64 8.76 7.39
C ALA A 210 13.24 9.23 6.06
N TYR A 211 13.03 8.40 5.01
CA TYR A 211 13.52 8.62 3.64
C TYR A 211 12.37 9.00 2.73
N PHE A 212 12.58 10.00 1.89
CA PHE A 212 11.63 10.43 0.86
C PHE A 212 12.34 11.21 -0.24
N ALA A 213 11.64 11.44 -1.35
CA ALA A 213 12.17 12.28 -2.41
C ALA A 213 11.10 13.27 -2.92
N ALA A 214 11.55 14.45 -3.26
CA ALA A 214 10.74 15.53 -3.78
C ALA A 214 11.15 15.83 -5.24
N SER A 215 10.24 15.61 -6.19
CA SER A 215 10.52 15.80 -7.61
C SER A 215 9.24 15.79 -8.44
N LEU A 216 9.29 16.38 -9.63
CA LEU A 216 8.23 16.26 -10.64
C LEU A 216 8.82 16.16 -12.04
N LEU A 217 9.72 17.06 -12.39
CA LEU A 217 10.24 17.24 -13.75
C LEU A 217 11.73 16.86 -13.81
N PRO A 218 12.11 15.91 -14.69
CA PRO A 218 13.50 15.42 -14.73
C PRO A 218 14.54 16.48 -15.15
N TRP A 219 14.12 17.57 -15.80
CA TRP A 219 15.01 18.69 -16.15
C TRP A 219 15.07 19.80 -15.09
N LYS A 220 14.46 19.55 -13.93
CA LYS A 220 14.61 20.36 -12.74
C LYS A 220 15.35 19.55 -11.68
N GLU A 221 15.92 20.25 -10.71
CA GLU A 221 16.53 19.60 -9.55
C GLU A 221 15.49 18.79 -8.79
N SER A 222 15.88 17.65 -8.28
CA SER A 222 15.15 16.80 -7.36
C SER A 222 15.90 16.71 -6.03
N TYR A 223 15.22 16.35 -4.97
CA TYR A 223 15.79 16.24 -3.65
C TYR A 223 15.53 14.85 -3.08
N LEU A 224 16.61 14.10 -2.78
CA LEU A 224 16.56 12.88 -1.99
C LEU A 224 16.90 13.26 -0.55
N CYS A 225 16.01 12.94 0.37
CA CYS A 225 16.09 13.36 1.76
C CYS A 225 16.09 12.17 2.72
N ALA A 226 16.85 12.32 3.79
CA ALA A 226 16.85 11.47 4.95
C ALA A 226 16.81 12.37 6.18
N VAL A 227 15.78 12.23 7.01
CA VAL A 227 15.60 13.02 8.22
C VAL A 227 15.44 12.08 9.42
N ASP A 228 15.76 12.56 10.60
CA ASP A 228 15.46 11.86 11.83
C ASP A 228 13.94 11.62 11.95
N ALA A 229 13.55 10.37 12.15
CA ALA A 229 12.15 9.98 12.13
C ALA A 229 11.36 10.56 13.32
N ASP A 230 12.01 10.83 14.43
CA ASP A 230 11.35 11.36 15.63
C ASP A 230 11.15 12.87 15.57
N THR A 231 12.08 13.60 14.96
CA THR A 231 12.11 15.07 15.00
C THR A 231 11.95 15.76 13.66
N GLY A 232 12.02 15.02 12.54
CA GLY A 232 11.98 15.59 11.19
C GLY A 232 13.21 16.41 10.80
N LYS A 233 14.30 16.37 11.57
CA LYS A 233 15.50 17.16 11.32
C LYS A 233 16.48 16.44 10.39
N ALA A 234 17.06 17.19 9.45
CA ALA A 234 18.04 16.70 8.50
C ALA A 234 19.50 16.99 8.98
N THR A 235 19.74 16.94 10.27
CA THR A 235 21.03 17.33 10.87
C THR A 235 21.68 16.17 11.62
N GLY A 236 22.97 15.95 11.35
CA GLY A 236 23.80 14.95 12.03
C GLY A 236 23.62 13.51 11.50
N GLY A 237 24.60 12.66 11.78
CA GLY A 237 24.56 11.22 11.49
C GLY A 237 24.35 10.88 10.02
N GLU A 238 23.38 10.00 9.78
CA GLU A 238 23.01 9.50 8.44
C GLU A 238 21.95 10.37 7.75
N HIS A 239 21.64 11.58 8.27
CA HIS A 239 20.62 12.47 7.71
C HIS A 239 21.22 13.38 6.65
N PHE A 240 20.47 13.60 5.57
CA PHE A 240 20.92 14.41 4.45
C PHE A 240 19.77 15.00 3.64
N ILE A 241 20.07 16.08 2.92
CA ILE A 241 19.28 16.62 1.82
C ILE A 241 20.20 16.65 0.60
N LYS A 242 19.98 15.77 -0.36
CA LYS A 242 20.77 15.68 -1.59
C LYS A 242 20.01 16.25 -2.76
N ARG A 243 20.58 17.30 -3.37
CA ARG A 243 20.17 17.74 -4.71
C ARG A 243 20.64 16.75 -5.74
N ILE A 244 19.76 16.37 -6.67
CA ILE A 244 20.02 15.42 -7.75
C ILE A 244 19.44 16.03 -9.03
N ASP A 245 20.27 16.12 -10.07
CA ASP A 245 19.87 16.68 -11.34
C ASP A 245 19.52 15.57 -12.35
N ASN A 246 18.65 15.88 -13.29
CA ASN A 246 18.19 14.98 -14.38
C ASN A 246 17.50 13.69 -13.92
N VAL A 247 16.80 13.74 -12.79
CA VAL A 247 16.06 12.60 -12.20
C VAL A 247 14.66 13.05 -11.78
N SER A 248 13.67 12.21 -11.99
CA SER A 248 12.38 12.30 -11.31
C SER A 248 12.15 11.04 -10.48
N PHE A 249 11.64 11.20 -9.27
CA PHE A 249 11.31 10.09 -8.39
C PHE A 249 9.80 9.89 -8.36
N GLU A 250 9.34 8.71 -8.73
CA GLU A 250 7.92 8.34 -8.75
C GLU A 250 7.74 6.87 -8.36
N GLY A 251 6.90 6.63 -7.37
CA GLY A 251 6.67 5.31 -6.78
C GLY A 251 7.39 5.13 -5.45
N ALA A 252 6.93 4.17 -4.66
CA ALA A 252 7.40 3.97 -3.30
C ALA A 252 8.89 3.60 -3.22
N LEU A 253 9.63 4.29 -2.35
CA LEU A 253 11.02 3.94 -2.04
C LEU A 253 11.12 2.57 -1.39
N LEU A 254 12.28 1.92 -1.56
CA LEU A 254 12.62 0.65 -0.93
C LEU A 254 13.97 0.76 -0.24
N ALA A 255 14.16 0.00 0.83
CA ALA A 255 15.45 0.00 1.54
C ALA A 255 15.83 -1.38 2.07
N SER A 256 17.08 -1.77 1.81
CA SER A 256 17.82 -2.78 2.56
C SER A 256 18.67 -2.10 3.65
N ASP A 257 19.54 -2.85 4.32
CA ASP A 257 20.46 -2.26 5.29
C ASP A 257 21.45 -1.29 4.67
N GLU A 258 21.92 -1.58 3.47
CA GLU A 258 22.94 -0.81 2.77
C GLU A 258 22.39 0.13 1.70
N HIS A 259 21.31 -0.28 1.02
CA HIS A 259 20.82 0.36 -0.18
C HIS A 259 19.46 1.03 0.02
N LEU A 260 19.31 2.19 -0.61
CA LEU A 260 18.03 2.85 -0.86
C LEU A 260 17.77 2.77 -2.37
N VAL A 261 16.66 2.17 -2.76
CA VAL A 261 16.24 2.03 -4.15
C VAL A 261 15.11 2.99 -4.44
N ALA A 262 15.28 3.79 -5.48
CA ALA A 262 14.36 4.85 -5.83
C ALA A 262 13.77 4.64 -7.24
N PRO A 263 12.47 4.33 -7.35
CA PRO A 263 11.77 4.28 -8.62
C PRO A 263 11.75 5.64 -9.32
N GLN A 264 11.78 5.62 -10.66
CA GLN A 264 11.74 6.81 -11.49
C GLN A 264 10.51 6.82 -12.44
N GLY A 265 9.55 5.93 -12.23
CA GLY A 265 8.41 5.75 -13.11
C GLY A 265 8.85 5.24 -14.49
N ARG A 266 9.12 6.12 -15.45
CA ARG A 266 9.41 5.74 -16.84
C ARG A 266 10.75 5.04 -17.07
N VAL A 267 11.76 5.38 -16.29
CA VAL A 267 13.12 4.84 -16.44
C VAL A 267 13.47 3.94 -15.27
N SER A 268 14.49 3.10 -15.43
CA SER A 268 14.89 2.11 -14.43
C SER A 268 15.25 2.76 -13.08
N PRO A 269 15.03 2.07 -11.97
CA PRO A 269 15.32 2.59 -10.63
C PRO A 269 16.81 2.94 -10.43
N LEU A 270 17.07 3.89 -9.55
CA LEU A 270 18.40 4.25 -9.07
C LEU A 270 18.67 3.62 -7.70
N ILE A 271 19.92 3.27 -7.48
CA ILE A 271 20.40 2.71 -6.22
C ILE A 271 21.31 3.75 -5.55
N TYR A 272 21.03 4.04 -4.30
CA TYR A 272 21.83 4.91 -3.45
C TYR A 272 22.34 4.15 -2.23
N ARG A 273 23.48 4.56 -1.69
CA ARG A 273 23.89 4.14 -0.36
C ARG A 273 22.94 4.76 0.67
N ARG A 274 22.25 3.93 1.45
CA ARG A 274 21.18 4.37 2.36
C ARG A 274 21.66 5.43 3.36
N THR A 275 22.83 5.20 3.96
CA THR A 275 23.35 6.05 5.05
C THR A 275 23.92 7.41 4.61
N SER A 276 24.15 7.62 3.31
CA SER A 276 24.78 8.85 2.82
C SER A 276 24.10 9.48 1.59
N GLY A 277 23.12 8.81 1.00
CA GLY A 277 22.51 9.27 -0.24
C GLY A 277 23.47 9.31 -1.45
N LYS A 278 24.63 8.62 -1.36
CA LYS A 278 25.57 8.54 -2.48
C LYS A 278 25.00 7.66 -3.58
N LEU A 279 24.90 8.19 -4.80
CA LEU A 279 24.47 7.40 -5.96
C LEU A 279 25.47 6.28 -6.25
N LEU A 280 24.97 5.06 -6.34
CA LEU A 280 25.74 3.86 -6.71
C LEU A 280 25.53 3.51 -8.19
N GLY A 281 24.45 3.96 -8.81
CA GLY A 281 24.13 3.81 -10.22
C GLY A 281 22.68 3.41 -10.46
N GLY A 282 22.32 3.26 -11.75
CA GLY A 282 21.02 2.79 -12.20
C GLY A 282 21.04 1.31 -12.57
N LEU A 283 19.85 0.71 -12.58
CA LEU A 283 19.63 -0.65 -13.08
C LEU A 283 19.54 -0.64 -14.60
N LYS A 284 19.80 -1.80 -15.23
CA LYS A 284 19.55 -2.02 -16.65
C LYS A 284 18.09 -2.44 -16.87
N GLY A 285 17.53 -2.14 -18.05
CA GLY A 285 16.17 -2.52 -18.39
C GLY A 285 15.20 -1.35 -18.36
N GLY A 286 13.90 -1.65 -18.29
CA GLY A 286 12.84 -0.67 -18.28
C GLY A 286 12.55 -0.11 -16.90
N GLY A 287 11.83 1.03 -16.87
CA GLY A 287 11.22 1.55 -15.65
C GLY A 287 9.95 0.80 -15.28
N GLY A 288 9.24 1.36 -14.35
CA GLY A 288 7.97 0.90 -13.79
C GLY A 288 7.85 1.40 -12.37
N CYS A 289 6.63 1.46 -11.89
CA CYS A 289 6.36 1.77 -10.48
C CYS A 289 6.37 0.51 -9.60
N PHE A 290 6.30 -0.67 -10.22
CA PHE A 290 6.53 -1.92 -9.50
C PHE A 290 8.03 -2.10 -9.30
N VAL A 291 8.45 -2.06 -8.05
CA VAL A 291 9.82 -2.38 -7.62
C VAL A 291 9.73 -3.15 -6.32
N MET A 292 10.51 -4.22 -6.22
CA MET A 292 10.58 -5.08 -5.03
C MET A 292 12.03 -5.49 -4.77
N LEU A 293 12.43 -5.52 -3.52
CA LEU A 293 13.68 -6.15 -3.08
C LEU A 293 13.42 -7.60 -2.68
N THR A 294 14.40 -8.44 -2.87
CA THR A 294 14.35 -9.83 -2.40
C THR A 294 15.36 -10.07 -1.29
N PRO A 295 15.13 -11.04 -0.38
CA PRO A 295 16.06 -11.35 0.71
C PRO A 295 17.46 -11.77 0.22
N ASP A 296 17.56 -12.34 -0.98
CA ASP A 296 18.81 -12.74 -1.64
C ASP A 296 19.49 -11.61 -2.43
N ALA A 297 19.21 -10.37 -2.06
CA ALA A 297 19.78 -9.17 -2.67
C ALA A 297 19.47 -8.99 -4.17
N GLY A 298 18.29 -9.42 -4.60
CA GLY A 298 17.71 -9.09 -5.91
C GLY A 298 16.92 -7.78 -5.87
N ILE A 299 16.72 -7.20 -7.04
CA ILE A 299 15.80 -6.07 -7.27
C ILE A 299 14.95 -6.41 -8.48
N LEU A 300 13.66 -6.64 -8.26
CA LEU A 300 12.69 -6.78 -9.36
C LEU A 300 12.11 -5.42 -9.69
N HIS A 301 12.07 -5.08 -10.94
CA HIS A 301 11.50 -3.79 -11.38
C HIS A 301 10.87 -3.89 -12.76
N GLY A 302 9.81 -3.13 -12.99
CA GLY A 302 9.07 -3.14 -14.25
C GLY A 302 7.61 -2.74 -14.09
N PRO A 303 6.75 -3.19 -15.02
CA PRO A 303 7.11 -3.65 -16.37
C PRO A 303 7.76 -2.54 -17.21
N GLY A 304 8.81 -2.90 -17.95
CA GLY A 304 9.54 -1.93 -18.77
C GLY A 304 8.75 -1.47 -20.00
N ASN A 305 8.94 -0.21 -20.40
CA ASN A 305 8.18 0.46 -21.45
C ASN A 305 8.30 -0.13 -22.86
N LYS A 306 9.33 -0.92 -23.13
CA LYS A 306 9.58 -1.46 -24.48
C LYS A 306 9.10 -2.89 -24.67
N ALA A 307 9.05 -3.66 -23.61
CA ALA A 307 8.82 -5.10 -23.67
C ALA A 307 7.74 -5.61 -22.71
N GLY A 308 7.26 -4.78 -21.76
CA GLY A 308 6.33 -5.20 -20.71
C GLY A 308 6.95 -6.21 -19.73
N TRP A 309 8.28 -6.20 -19.56
CA TRP A 309 8.98 -7.20 -18.77
C TRP A 309 9.32 -6.67 -17.37
N ILE A 310 9.13 -7.51 -16.37
CA ILE A 310 9.76 -7.35 -15.05
C ILE A 310 11.20 -7.89 -15.18
N THR A 311 12.15 -7.08 -14.74
CA THR A 311 13.58 -7.43 -14.73
C THR A 311 14.00 -7.72 -13.29
N ASP A 312 14.64 -8.86 -13.06
CA ASP A 312 15.31 -9.22 -11.82
C ASP A 312 16.81 -8.90 -11.95
N SER A 313 17.30 -8.00 -11.14
CA SER A 313 18.67 -7.50 -11.16
C SER A 313 19.36 -7.76 -9.83
N ARG A 314 20.65 -8.01 -9.83
CA ARG A 314 21.45 -8.13 -8.61
C ARG A 314 21.79 -6.75 -8.04
N GLN A 315 21.73 -6.61 -6.71
CA GLN A 315 22.13 -5.35 -6.05
C GLN A 315 23.65 -5.10 -6.18
N SER A 316 24.47 -6.14 -6.15
CA SER A 316 25.94 -6.04 -6.07
C SER A 316 26.58 -5.40 -7.30
N ASP A 317 26.26 -5.89 -8.48
CA ASP A 317 26.86 -5.49 -9.75
C ASP A 317 25.85 -4.90 -10.74
N ARG A 318 24.58 -4.88 -10.39
CA ARG A 318 23.46 -4.41 -11.19
C ARG A 318 23.25 -5.21 -12.49
N SER A 319 23.78 -6.41 -12.54
CA SER A 319 23.56 -7.31 -13.67
C SER A 319 22.13 -7.84 -13.68
N THR A 320 21.59 -8.10 -14.87
CA THR A 320 20.29 -8.76 -15.02
C THR A 320 20.45 -10.25 -14.71
N TYR A 321 19.70 -10.73 -13.73
CA TYR A 321 19.63 -12.13 -13.36
C TYR A 321 18.57 -12.90 -14.15
N ALA A 322 17.38 -12.28 -14.32
CA ALA A 322 16.26 -12.84 -15.06
C ALA A 322 15.35 -11.75 -15.63
N THR A 323 14.51 -12.14 -16.59
CA THR A 323 13.41 -11.31 -17.10
C THR A 323 12.14 -12.13 -17.16
N TYR A 324 11.00 -11.50 -16.82
CA TYR A 324 9.69 -12.13 -16.80
C TYR A 324 8.77 -11.34 -17.72
N LYS A 325 8.26 -12.00 -18.78
CA LYS A 325 7.41 -11.38 -19.78
C LYS A 325 6.00 -11.14 -19.24
N ASP A 326 5.42 -10.02 -19.65
CA ASP A 326 4.02 -9.67 -19.45
C ASP A 326 3.57 -9.66 -17.97
N GLY A 327 4.54 -9.59 -17.04
CA GLY A 327 4.26 -9.56 -15.61
C GLY A 327 3.63 -8.23 -15.18
N ASN A 328 2.52 -8.30 -14.46
CA ASN A 328 1.87 -7.15 -13.83
C ASN A 328 2.31 -6.95 -12.38
N ALA A 329 2.43 -8.05 -11.66
CA ALA A 329 2.89 -8.11 -10.27
C ALA A 329 3.59 -9.43 -10.01
N MET A 330 4.46 -9.43 -9.01
CA MET A 330 5.17 -10.63 -8.54
C MET A 330 5.25 -10.63 -7.03
N VAL A 331 5.27 -11.84 -6.45
CA VAL A 331 5.62 -12.08 -5.05
C VAL A 331 6.71 -13.16 -5.03
N ILE A 332 7.73 -12.95 -4.22
CA ILE A 332 8.82 -13.93 -4.04
C ILE A 332 8.73 -14.50 -2.63
N ASP A 333 8.63 -15.83 -2.56
CA ASP A 333 8.65 -16.57 -1.31
C ASP A 333 9.70 -17.70 -1.40
N GLY A 334 10.83 -17.50 -0.73
CA GLY A 334 12.00 -18.35 -0.88
C GLY A 334 12.47 -18.44 -2.33
N ASP A 335 12.57 -19.65 -2.87
CA ASP A 335 12.91 -19.91 -4.28
C ASP A 335 11.69 -19.81 -5.21
N THR A 336 10.49 -19.57 -4.72
CA THR A 336 9.31 -19.52 -5.56
C THR A 336 8.98 -18.09 -5.96
N ALA A 337 8.90 -17.85 -7.27
CA ALA A 337 8.34 -16.63 -7.84
C ALA A 337 6.90 -16.90 -8.27
N TYR A 338 5.97 -16.16 -7.70
CA TYR A 338 4.58 -16.08 -8.16
C TYR A 338 4.45 -14.88 -9.06
N MET A 339 3.93 -15.08 -10.26
CA MET A 339 3.79 -14.01 -11.26
C MET A 339 2.35 -13.94 -11.75
N LEU A 340 1.82 -12.73 -11.73
CA LEU A 340 0.53 -12.37 -12.28
C LEU A 340 0.72 -11.64 -13.60
N THR A 341 -0.02 -12.05 -14.62
CA THR A 341 -0.09 -11.41 -15.94
C THR A 341 -1.52 -10.93 -16.22
N ASP A 342 -1.80 -10.44 -17.41
CA ASP A 342 -3.16 -10.06 -17.81
C ASP A 342 -4.13 -11.25 -17.88
N THR A 343 -3.63 -12.46 -18.09
CA THR A 343 -4.44 -13.66 -18.34
C THR A 343 -4.03 -14.89 -17.55
N ALA A 344 -2.96 -14.83 -16.76
CA ALA A 344 -2.44 -16.00 -16.07
C ALA A 344 -1.85 -15.68 -14.70
N LEU A 345 -1.94 -16.66 -13.80
CA LEU A 345 -1.20 -16.73 -12.55
C LEU A 345 -0.29 -17.96 -12.60
N SER A 346 0.95 -17.82 -12.22
CA SER A 346 1.94 -18.89 -12.28
C SER A 346 2.90 -18.90 -11.10
N ALA A 347 3.45 -20.07 -10.80
CA ALA A 347 4.56 -20.25 -9.87
C ALA A 347 5.72 -20.93 -10.58
N MET A 348 6.93 -20.43 -10.32
CA MET A 348 8.16 -21.01 -10.87
C MET A 348 9.29 -20.98 -9.85
N SER A 349 10.26 -21.88 -10.00
CA SER A 349 11.52 -21.79 -9.26
C SER A 349 12.38 -20.67 -9.84
N ARG A 350 12.88 -19.76 -9.01
CA ARG A 350 13.80 -18.69 -9.42
C ARG A 350 15.16 -19.23 -9.81
N SER A 351 15.66 -20.24 -9.08
CA SER A 351 16.99 -20.82 -9.30
C SER A 351 17.04 -21.67 -10.58
N THR A 352 16.07 -22.57 -10.78
CA THR A 352 16.05 -23.49 -11.94
C THR A 352 15.30 -22.94 -13.15
N LYS A 353 14.46 -21.90 -12.97
CA LYS A 353 13.55 -21.34 -13.99
C LYS A 353 12.45 -22.30 -14.44
N GLN A 354 12.25 -23.41 -13.73
CA GLN A 354 11.22 -24.38 -14.04
C GLN A 354 9.87 -23.90 -13.50
N ALA A 355 8.83 -24.01 -14.33
CA ALA A 355 7.46 -23.81 -13.91
C ALA A 355 7.06 -24.90 -12.91
N LYS A 356 6.42 -24.52 -11.81
CA LYS A 356 5.77 -25.41 -10.87
C LYS A 356 4.33 -25.67 -11.29
N TRP A 357 3.63 -24.58 -11.62
CA TRP A 357 2.28 -24.59 -12.17
C TRP A 357 1.98 -23.26 -12.87
N ALA A 358 1.00 -23.27 -13.76
CA ALA A 358 0.42 -22.07 -14.40
C ALA A 358 -1.06 -22.34 -14.66
N ILE A 359 -1.88 -21.33 -14.44
CA ILE A 359 -3.33 -21.37 -14.64
C ILE A 359 -3.80 -20.10 -15.35
N ASP A 360 -4.93 -20.20 -16.05
CA ASP A 360 -5.65 -19.01 -16.53
C ASP A 360 -6.18 -18.23 -15.32
N CYS A 361 -6.08 -16.90 -15.36
CA CYS A 361 -6.47 -16.03 -14.27
C CYS A 361 -7.03 -14.72 -14.82
N GLU A 362 -8.27 -14.39 -14.45
CA GLU A 362 -8.99 -13.18 -14.86
C GLU A 362 -8.88 -12.03 -13.85
N PHE A 363 -7.96 -12.12 -12.87
CA PHE A 363 -7.75 -11.15 -11.78
C PHE A 363 -6.38 -10.46 -11.89
N PRO A 364 -6.15 -9.59 -12.90
CA PRO A 364 -4.81 -9.18 -13.31
C PRO A 364 -4.22 -7.99 -12.55
N HIS A 365 -4.93 -7.38 -11.56
CA HIS A 365 -4.60 -6.04 -11.10
C HIS A 365 -3.67 -5.97 -9.90
N SER A 366 -3.77 -6.89 -8.96
CA SER A 366 -2.94 -6.92 -7.74
C SER A 366 -2.67 -8.33 -7.28
N LEU A 367 -1.56 -8.51 -6.56
CA LEU A 367 -1.13 -9.80 -6.02
C LEU A 367 -0.52 -9.60 -4.64
N ALA A 368 -0.97 -10.39 -3.67
CA ALA A 368 -0.40 -10.50 -2.33
C ALA A 368 -0.42 -11.96 -1.87
N LYS A 369 0.46 -12.31 -0.93
CA LYS A 369 0.53 -13.67 -0.39
C LYS A 369 0.48 -13.65 1.15
N ALA A 370 -0.35 -14.52 1.71
CA ALA A 370 -0.43 -14.77 3.14
C ALA A 370 -0.35 -16.29 3.40
N GLY A 371 0.70 -16.72 4.09
CA GLY A 371 0.93 -18.14 4.34
C GLY A 371 0.85 -18.98 3.05
N GLY A 372 -0.09 -19.91 2.98
CA GLY A 372 -0.33 -20.78 1.83
C GLY A 372 -1.26 -20.21 0.75
N THR A 373 -1.72 -18.95 0.86
CA THR A 373 -2.76 -18.37 0.01
C THR A 373 -2.23 -17.20 -0.80
N LEU A 374 -2.54 -17.15 -2.09
CA LEU A 374 -2.34 -16.02 -2.99
C LEU A 374 -3.67 -15.28 -3.15
N PHE A 375 -3.67 -13.97 -2.98
CA PHE A 375 -4.83 -13.10 -3.21
C PHE A 375 -4.58 -12.25 -4.45
N THR A 376 -5.58 -12.19 -5.34
CA THR A 376 -5.50 -11.46 -6.61
C THR A 376 -6.71 -10.58 -6.81
N GLY A 377 -6.49 -9.34 -7.26
CA GLY A 377 -7.54 -8.40 -7.58
C GLY A 377 -7.91 -8.39 -9.06
N GLY A 378 -9.20 -8.46 -9.35
CA GLY A 378 -9.80 -8.40 -10.68
C GLY A 378 -10.62 -7.14 -10.92
N VAL A 379 -11.53 -7.22 -11.91
CA VAL A 379 -12.56 -6.23 -12.20
C VAL A 379 -13.84 -6.69 -11.53
N ASP A 380 -14.32 -5.91 -10.59
CA ASP A 380 -15.52 -6.19 -9.80
C ASP A 380 -15.46 -7.49 -8.97
N GLU A 381 -14.25 -8.04 -8.79
CA GLU A 381 -14.01 -9.30 -8.08
C GLU A 381 -12.63 -9.36 -7.42
N LEU A 382 -12.55 -10.15 -6.36
CA LEU A 382 -11.35 -10.51 -5.63
C LEU A 382 -11.32 -12.04 -5.48
N ALA A 383 -10.17 -12.66 -5.69
CA ALA A 383 -10.01 -14.10 -5.63
C ALA A 383 -8.82 -14.53 -4.77
N ALA A 384 -8.89 -15.77 -4.28
CA ALA A 384 -7.80 -16.43 -3.56
C ALA A 384 -7.49 -17.80 -4.17
N PHE A 385 -6.20 -18.11 -4.24
CA PHE A 385 -5.67 -19.34 -4.82
C PHE A 385 -4.74 -20.04 -3.82
N ASP A 386 -4.77 -21.34 -3.81
CA ASP A 386 -3.78 -22.15 -3.11
C ASP A 386 -2.39 -21.98 -3.76
N SER A 387 -1.41 -21.55 -2.98
CA SER A 387 -0.10 -21.19 -3.53
C SER A 387 0.74 -22.39 -4.00
N ALA A 388 0.44 -23.60 -3.52
CA ALA A 388 1.16 -24.83 -3.91
C ALA A 388 0.66 -25.38 -5.26
N THR A 389 -0.63 -25.22 -5.56
CA THR A 389 -1.29 -25.86 -6.70
C THR A 389 -1.84 -24.90 -7.74
N GLY A 390 -2.04 -23.61 -7.38
CA GLY A 390 -2.73 -22.64 -8.21
C GLY A 390 -4.26 -22.81 -8.24
N LYS A 391 -4.83 -23.71 -7.43
CA LYS A 391 -6.28 -23.94 -7.41
C LYS A 391 -7.00 -22.74 -6.83
N LEU A 392 -8.05 -22.26 -7.50
CA LEU A 392 -9.00 -21.28 -6.95
C LEU A 392 -9.70 -21.88 -5.72
N ILE A 393 -9.63 -21.21 -4.58
CA ILE A 393 -10.21 -21.64 -3.30
C ILE A 393 -11.32 -20.73 -2.79
N TRP A 394 -11.35 -19.49 -3.25
CA TRP A 394 -12.35 -18.51 -2.83
C TRP A 394 -12.41 -17.33 -3.81
N GLN A 395 -13.57 -16.73 -3.94
CA GLN A 395 -13.77 -15.46 -4.65
C GLN A 395 -14.97 -14.70 -4.09
N THR A 396 -14.96 -13.39 -4.22
CA THR A 396 -16.05 -12.51 -3.77
C THR A 396 -16.22 -11.32 -4.70
N PRO A 397 -17.47 -10.89 -4.98
CA PRO A 397 -17.73 -9.68 -5.74
C PRO A 397 -17.45 -8.44 -4.88
N LEU A 398 -16.93 -7.39 -5.53
CA LEU A 398 -16.85 -6.03 -4.99
C LEU A 398 -16.77 -5.02 -6.15
N ALA A 399 -17.13 -3.76 -5.92
CA ALA A 399 -17.23 -2.80 -7.02
C ALA A 399 -15.87 -2.18 -7.38
N GLY A 400 -15.51 -2.21 -8.68
CA GLY A 400 -14.34 -1.57 -9.26
C GLY A 400 -13.15 -2.50 -9.48
N ARG A 401 -12.05 -1.94 -9.98
CA ARG A 401 -10.79 -2.67 -10.18
C ARG A 401 -9.99 -2.70 -8.89
N VAL A 402 -9.66 -3.88 -8.42
CA VAL A 402 -8.92 -4.08 -7.16
C VAL A 402 -7.43 -3.94 -7.40
N HIS A 403 -6.88 -2.77 -7.18
CA HIS A 403 -5.45 -2.50 -7.34
C HIS A 403 -4.67 -2.52 -6.02
N GLY A 404 -5.34 -2.44 -4.87
CA GLY A 404 -4.71 -2.46 -3.56
C GLY A 404 -5.15 -3.65 -2.73
N LEU A 405 -4.16 -4.34 -2.12
CA LEU A 405 -4.36 -5.42 -1.17
C LEU A 405 -3.48 -5.18 0.06
N ALA A 406 -4.03 -5.46 1.23
CA ALA A 406 -3.28 -5.53 2.49
C ALA A 406 -3.88 -6.64 3.36
N ILE A 407 -3.03 -7.35 4.10
CA ILE A 407 -3.44 -8.49 4.92
C ILE A 407 -2.83 -8.29 6.31
N ALA A 408 -3.67 -8.16 7.30
CA ALA A 408 -3.21 -7.91 8.66
C ALA A 408 -4.21 -8.40 9.71
N ASN A 409 -3.71 -9.03 10.75
CA ASN A 409 -4.48 -9.35 11.96
C ASN A 409 -5.76 -10.16 11.68
N GLY A 410 -5.72 -11.10 10.75
CA GLY A 410 -6.85 -11.96 10.36
C GLY A 410 -7.82 -11.29 9.39
N ALA A 411 -7.49 -10.13 8.85
CA ALA A 411 -8.33 -9.39 7.91
C ALA A 411 -7.63 -9.20 6.55
N LEU A 412 -8.43 -9.24 5.49
CA LEU A 412 -8.04 -8.86 4.13
C LEU A 412 -8.67 -7.51 3.79
N TYR A 413 -7.85 -6.57 3.40
CA TYR A 413 -8.30 -5.26 2.92
C TYR A 413 -8.07 -5.17 1.42
N ALA A 414 -9.11 -4.73 0.70
CA ALA A 414 -9.06 -4.48 -0.73
C ALA A 414 -9.45 -3.04 -1.03
N SER A 415 -8.73 -2.37 -1.93
CA SER A 415 -9.08 -1.02 -2.38
C SER A 415 -9.23 -0.94 -3.89
N THR A 416 -10.22 -0.17 -4.36
CA THR A 416 -10.63 -0.14 -5.75
C THR A 416 -10.55 1.25 -6.38
N ASP A 417 -10.47 1.29 -7.71
CA ASP A 417 -10.46 2.52 -8.50
C ASP A 417 -11.79 3.30 -8.46
N GLN A 418 -12.85 2.71 -7.87
CA GLN A 418 -14.11 3.39 -7.57
C GLN A 418 -14.09 4.08 -6.19
N GLY A 419 -12.98 4.01 -5.45
CA GLY A 419 -12.81 4.63 -4.15
C GLY A 419 -13.38 3.85 -2.97
N GLY A 420 -13.67 2.56 -3.15
CA GLY A 420 -14.03 1.65 -2.09
C GLY A 420 -12.78 1.12 -1.35
N VAL A 421 -12.87 1.04 -0.02
CA VAL A 421 -11.98 0.28 0.85
C VAL A 421 -12.83 -0.76 1.56
N TYR A 422 -12.57 -2.02 1.28
CA TYR A 422 -13.32 -3.18 1.75
C TYR A 422 -12.50 -3.95 2.78
N CYS A 423 -13.17 -4.44 3.78
CA CYS A 423 -12.65 -5.42 4.73
C CYS A 423 -13.48 -6.69 4.68
#